data_6d54875349fbfaaa55c4c6e018a1da8f
#
_entry.id   6d54875349fbfaaa55c4c6e018a1da8f
#
_cell.length_a   1.000
_cell.length_b   1.000
_cell.length_c   1.000
_cell.angle_alpha   90.00
_cell.angle_beta   90.00
_cell.angle_gamma   90.00
#
_symmetry.space_group_name_H-M   'P 1'
#
loop_
_entity.id
_entity.type
_entity.pdbx_description
1 polymer ?
#
loop_
_entity_poly.entity_id
_entity_poly.type
_entity_poly.pdbx_seq_one_letter_code
_entity_poly.pdbx_strand_id
1 'polypeptide(L)'
;MSTNCSNTFSFNSKLFTNTRFESHELQKQQEYFLNLKENEPVIIINNYKQNKNLLEIRNNMINWVKFLCSTLKFNIQTLFRTTIIFDEYFPLIAEETNLNQNLLNLVTVGCLSLATKLEENNCNYISFFTEKVLNLPNCQIFSVKDLAKTEMSILKKLKFKTNYSTCVSFNEIFYKIFKEFEIKNNNKIYIKKLAENIMIENITDISYIFNTQSYFSFLCFKETINKYYQNNNFILRIYSFLFDNKNNFSENEYFITSLNKKINKNEKNSSLITIQTL
;
A
#
# COMPACT_ATOMS: atom_id res chain seq x y z
N MET A 1 0.27 11.81 -56.99
CA MET A 1 -0.02 10.42 -56.65
C MET A 1 0.43 10.18 -55.18
N SER A 2 -0.48 10.35 -54.29
CA SER A 2 -0.28 10.19 -52.84
C SER A 2 -0.99 8.91 -52.41
N THR A 3 -0.21 7.89 -52.05
CA THR A 3 -0.73 6.63 -51.55
C THR A 3 -0.80 6.67 -50.01
N ASN A 4 -2.01 6.89 -49.53
CA ASN A 4 -2.35 6.69 -48.11
C ASN A 4 -2.35 5.19 -47.79
N CYS A 5 -1.39 4.73 -47.03
CA CYS A 5 -1.46 3.42 -46.36
C CYS A 5 -2.08 3.59 -44.97
N SER A 6 -3.38 3.43 -44.86
CA SER A 6 -4.09 3.24 -43.61
C SER A 6 -3.97 1.76 -43.18
N ASN A 7 -2.98 1.46 -42.33
CA ASN A 7 -2.92 0.17 -41.65
C ASN A 7 -3.97 0.14 -40.52
N THR A 8 -5.16 -0.33 -40.85
CA THR A 8 -6.15 -0.75 -39.86
C THR A 8 -5.71 -2.08 -39.27
N PHE A 9 -5.15 -2.06 -38.05
CA PHE A 9 -4.97 -3.27 -37.27
C PHE A 9 -6.34 -3.81 -36.86
N SER A 10 -6.82 -4.80 -37.58
CA SER A 10 -7.99 -5.58 -37.17
C SER A 10 -7.60 -6.46 -35.98
N PHE A 11 -8.06 -6.10 -34.82
CA PHE A 11 -7.92 -6.89 -33.60
C PHE A 11 -8.70 -8.19 -33.74
N ASN A 12 -7.99 -9.31 -33.84
CA ASN A 12 -8.55 -10.65 -33.83
C ASN A 12 -9.06 -10.99 -32.42
N SER A 13 -10.35 -10.73 -32.15
CA SER A 13 -11.03 -11.04 -30.89
C SER A 13 -11.11 -12.56 -30.56
N LYS A 14 -10.68 -13.42 -31.48
CA LYS A 14 -10.68 -14.88 -31.31
C LYS A 14 -9.50 -15.45 -30.49
N LEU A 15 -8.48 -14.63 -30.13
CA LEU A 15 -7.34 -15.10 -29.34
C LEU A 15 -7.62 -15.11 -27.81
N PHE A 16 -8.81 -14.67 -27.40
CA PHE A 16 -9.13 -14.48 -25.97
C PHE A 16 -9.87 -15.65 -25.31
N THR A 17 -10.26 -16.69 -26.04
CA THR A 17 -11.23 -17.65 -25.50
C THR A 17 -10.66 -18.95 -24.96
N ASN A 18 -9.36 -19.28 -25.08
CA ASN A 18 -8.90 -20.65 -24.73
C ASN A 18 -7.48 -20.75 -24.14
N THR A 19 -6.99 -19.80 -23.39
CA THR A 19 -5.89 -20.14 -22.48
C THR A 19 -6.46 -20.29 -21.07
N ARG A 20 -6.91 -21.51 -20.72
CA ARG A 20 -7.16 -21.91 -19.34
C ARG A 20 -5.92 -21.55 -18.53
N PHE A 21 -6.12 -20.80 -17.44
CA PHE A 21 -5.11 -20.57 -16.41
C PHE A 21 -4.94 -21.87 -15.60
N GLU A 22 -4.31 -22.88 -16.19
CA GLU A 22 -4.25 -24.24 -15.65
C GLU A 22 -2.90 -24.56 -15.01
N SER A 23 -1.99 -23.58 -14.87
CA SER A 23 -0.79 -23.89 -14.11
C SER A 23 -1.15 -23.99 -12.63
N HIS A 24 -0.75 -25.07 -11.99
CA HIS A 24 -0.89 -25.31 -10.55
C HIS A 24 -0.38 -24.10 -9.73
N GLU A 25 0.65 -23.41 -10.22
CA GLU A 25 1.21 -22.23 -9.56
C GLU A 25 0.23 -21.03 -9.57
N LEU A 26 -0.47 -20.78 -10.65
CA LEU A 26 -1.46 -19.71 -10.74
C LEU A 26 -2.66 -19.97 -9.82
N GLN A 27 -3.15 -21.20 -9.74
CA GLN A 27 -4.21 -21.58 -8.81
C GLN A 27 -3.79 -21.35 -7.37
N LYS A 28 -2.56 -21.75 -7.01
CA LYS A 28 -1.98 -21.50 -5.69
C LYS A 28 -1.88 -20.01 -5.37
N GLN A 29 -1.50 -19.16 -6.33
CA GLN A 29 -1.47 -17.72 -6.13
C GLN A 29 -2.89 -17.14 -5.92
N GLN A 30 -3.90 -17.68 -6.60
CA GLN A 30 -5.29 -17.27 -6.41
C GLN A 30 -5.82 -17.67 -5.02
N GLU A 31 -5.57 -18.88 -4.56
CA GLU A 31 -5.91 -19.32 -3.19
C GLU A 31 -5.22 -18.42 -2.14
N TYR A 32 -3.95 -18.13 -2.35
CA TYR A 32 -3.21 -17.25 -1.44
C TYR A 32 -3.77 -15.83 -1.42
N PHE A 33 -4.17 -15.30 -2.58
CA PHE A 33 -4.84 -14.01 -2.68
C PHE A 33 -6.16 -13.98 -1.91
N LEU A 34 -6.99 -15.01 -2.02
CA LEU A 34 -8.26 -15.12 -1.29
C LEU A 34 -8.02 -15.17 0.22
N ASN A 35 -7.05 -15.96 0.68
CA ASN A 35 -6.67 -16.02 2.10
C ASN A 35 -6.18 -14.66 2.64
N LEU A 36 -5.43 -13.88 1.85
CA LEU A 36 -5.05 -12.53 2.23
C LEU A 36 -6.28 -11.60 2.32
N LYS A 37 -7.24 -11.74 1.41
CA LYS A 37 -8.46 -10.92 1.43
C LYS A 37 -9.30 -11.12 2.67
N GLU A 38 -9.36 -12.31 3.25
CA GLU A 38 -10.06 -12.58 4.51
C GLU A 38 -9.45 -11.80 5.69
N ASN A 39 -8.17 -11.46 5.60
CA ASN A 39 -7.44 -10.70 6.63
C ASN A 39 -7.23 -9.23 6.27
N GLU A 40 -7.91 -8.71 5.25
CA GLU A 40 -7.88 -7.28 4.95
C GLU A 40 -8.50 -6.47 6.10
N PRO A 41 -7.91 -5.31 6.47
CA PRO A 41 -8.50 -4.41 7.44
C PRO A 41 -9.79 -3.80 6.85
N VAL A 42 -10.80 -3.68 7.70
CA VAL A 42 -12.01 -2.90 7.40
C VAL A 42 -11.79 -1.51 8.02
N ILE A 43 -11.07 -0.64 7.32
CA ILE A 43 -10.79 0.70 7.82
C ILE A 43 -12.11 1.47 7.98
N ILE A 44 -12.34 2.04 9.16
CA ILE A 44 -13.52 2.85 9.45
C ILE A 44 -13.38 4.22 8.76
N ILE A 45 -13.74 4.25 7.49
CA ILE A 45 -13.57 5.38 6.58
C ILE A 45 -14.36 6.62 7.03
N ASN A 46 -15.52 6.43 7.65
CA ASN A 46 -16.46 7.51 7.94
C ASN A 46 -15.87 8.58 8.87
N ASN A 47 -15.03 8.19 9.82
CA ASN A 47 -14.44 9.13 10.78
C ASN A 47 -13.47 10.10 10.10
N TYR A 48 -12.69 9.63 9.12
CA TYR A 48 -11.78 10.49 8.36
C TYR A 48 -12.50 11.36 7.33
N LYS A 49 -13.61 10.89 6.74
CA LYS A 49 -14.42 11.70 5.80
C LYS A 49 -15.05 12.92 6.48
N GLN A 50 -15.50 12.74 7.71
CA GLN A 50 -16.22 13.77 8.44
C GLN A 50 -15.31 14.78 9.14
N ASN A 51 -14.07 14.42 9.40
CA ASN A 51 -13.14 15.23 10.19
C ASN A 51 -11.80 15.42 9.49
N LYS A 52 -11.64 16.56 8.80
CA LYS A 52 -10.40 16.93 8.08
C LYS A 52 -9.20 17.05 9.03
N ASN A 53 -9.42 17.46 10.28
CA ASN A 53 -8.35 17.59 11.26
C ASN A 53 -7.77 16.22 11.64
N LEU A 54 -8.61 15.20 11.78
CA LEU A 54 -8.13 13.83 12.02
C LEU A 54 -7.29 13.30 10.84
N LEU A 55 -7.66 13.65 9.62
CA LEU A 55 -6.89 13.27 8.43
C LEU A 55 -5.51 13.95 8.41
N GLU A 56 -5.44 15.22 8.77
CA GLU A 56 -4.17 15.97 8.86
C GLU A 56 -3.27 15.38 9.94
N ILE A 57 -3.79 15.14 11.14
CA ILE A 57 -3.06 14.49 12.24
C ILE A 57 -2.53 13.12 11.79
N ARG A 58 -3.40 12.29 11.20
CA ARG A 58 -3.00 10.99 10.63
C ARG A 58 -1.82 11.14 9.68
N ASN A 59 -1.94 12.03 8.71
CA ASN A 59 -0.91 12.21 7.68
C ASN A 59 0.43 12.64 8.27
N ASN A 60 0.41 13.51 9.29
CA ASN A 60 1.62 13.91 10.01
C ASN A 60 2.25 12.71 10.74
N MET A 61 1.45 11.88 11.41
CA MET A 61 1.96 10.70 12.12
C MET A 61 2.50 9.65 11.14
N ILE A 62 1.81 9.38 10.03
CA ILE A 62 2.30 8.43 9.02
C ILE A 62 3.57 8.93 8.32
N ASN A 63 3.70 10.23 8.05
CA ASN A 63 4.96 10.78 7.56
C ASN A 63 6.11 10.59 8.55
N TRP A 64 5.84 10.73 9.85
CA TRP A 64 6.83 10.43 10.88
C TRP A 64 7.19 8.94 10.92
N VAL A 65 6.22 8.02 10.78
CA VAL A 65 6.47 6.58 10.66
C VAL A 65 7.33 6.26 9.43
N LYS A 66 7.06 6.89 8.27
CA LYS A 66 7.90 6.75 7.07
C LYS A 66 9.35 7.14 7.36
N PHE A 67 9.55 8.26 8.03
CA PHE A 67 10.89 8.71 8.44
C PHE A 67 11.56 7.71 9.38
N LEU A 68 10.86 7.22 10.42
CA LEU A 68 11.38 6.23 11.35
C LEU A 68 11.76 4.92 10.65
N CYS A 69 10.87 4.39 9.83
CA CYS A 69 11.14 3.14 9.09
C CYS A 69 12.34 3.28 8.15
N SER A 70 12.46 4.41 7.47
CA SER A 70 13.61 4.69 6.59
C SER A 70 14.92 4.80 7.39
N THR A 71 14.93 5.56 8.48
CA THR A 71 16.11 5.80 9.32
C THR A 71 16.60 4.51 9.99
N LEU A 72 15.67 3.70 10.49
CA LEU A 72 15.95 2.46 11.19
C LEU A 72 16.09 1.25 10.24
N LYS A 73 15.90 1.47 8.94
CA LYS A 73 15.98 0.43 7.90
C LYS A 73 15.03 -0.75 8.14
N PHE A 74 13.84 -0.45 8.64
CA PHE A 74 12.79 -1.45 8.79
C PHE A 74 12.26 -1.91 7.42
N ASN A 75 11.70 -3.12 7.41
CA ASN A 75 11.04 -3.66 6.24
C ASN A 75 9.83 -2.78 5.84
N ILE A 76 9.57 -2.71 4.55
CA ILE A 76 8.39 -2.01 4.01
C ILE A 76 7.08 -2.56 4.60
N GLN A 77 7.01 -3.86 4.91
CA GLN A 77 5.87 -4.48 5.59
C GLN A 77 5.61 -3.83 6.95
N THR A 78 6.67 -3.51 7.71
CA THR A 78 6.57 -2.83 9.00
C THR A 78 5.90 -1.46 8.87
N LEU A 79 6.25 -0.67 7.85
CA LEU A 79 5.62 0.61 7.56
C LEU A 79 4.11 0.45 7.34
N PHE A 80 3.71 -0.45 6.43
CA PHE A 80 2.29 -0.63 6.09
C PHE A 80 1.50 -1.27 7.23
N ARG A 81 2.07 -2.22 7.96
CA ARG A 81 1.46 -2.81 9.16
C ARG A 81 1.24 -1.76 10.24
N THR A 82 2.23 -0.92 10.50
CA THR A 82 2.11 0.21 11.43
C THR A 82 0.97 1.13 11.04
N THR A 83 0.89 1.48 9.75
CA THR A 83 -0.17 2.35 9.23
C THR A 83 -1.55 1.76 9.43
N ILE A 84 -1.72 0.46 9.14
CA ILE A 84 -3.01 -0.23 9.33
C ILE A 84 -3.40 -0.27 10.81
N ILE A 85 -2.48 -0.66 11.70
CA ILE A 85 -2.75 -0.70 13.14
C ILE A 85 -3.12 0.70 13.66
N PHE A 86 -2.43 1.74 13.17
CA PHE A 86 -2.73 3.12 13.51
C PHE A 86 -4.11 3.54 13.00
N ASP A 87 -4.44 3.27 11.73
CA ASP A 87 -5.70 3.63 11.10
C ASP A 87 -6.91 2.93 11.73
N GLU A 88 -6.74 1.71 12.24
CA GLU A 88 -7.78 0.97 12.98
C GLU A 88 -7.93 1.49 14.42
N TYR A 89 -6.85 1.91 15.08
CA TYR A 89 -6.87 2.31 16.48
C TYR A 89 -7.15 3.81 16.70
N PHE A 90 -6.53 4.68 15.89
CA PHE A 90 -6.56 6.12 16.09
C PHE A 90 -7.97 6.72 16.11
N PRO A 91 -8.90 6.37 15.18
CA PRO A 91 -10.25 6.88 15.24
C PRO A 91 -10.97 6.54 16.54
N LEU A 92 -10.72 5.36 17.11
CA LEU A 92 -11.36 4.90 18.34
C LEU A 92 -10.96 5.72 19.57
N ILE A 93 -9.72 6.22 19.61
CA ILE A 93 -9.27 7.06 20.72
C ILE A 93 -9.54 8.53 20.49
N ALA A 94 -9.63 8.96 19.24
CA ALA A 94 -9.90 10.35 18.90
C ALA A 94 -11.30 10.83 19.38
N GLU A 95 -12.24 9.90 19.49
CA GLU A 95 -13.58 10.17 20.01
C GLU A 95 -13.64 10.20 21.55
N GLU A 96 -12.71 9.51 22.21
CA GLU A 96 -12.76 9.28 23.66
C GLU A 96 -11.84 10.20 24.48
N THR A 97 -10.80 10.79 23.84
CA THR A 97 -9.73 11.47 24.58
C THR A 97 -9.37 12.84 23.99
N ASN A 98 -8.88 13.73 24.86
CA ASN A 98 -8.19 14.95 24.42
C ASN A 98 -6.83 14.59 23.82
N LEU A 99 -6.71 14.64 22.51
CA LEU A 99 -5.50 14.33 21.79
C LEU A 99 -4.46 15.43 22.00
N ASN A 100 -3.37 15.09 22.68
CA ASN A 100 -2.19 15.92 22.72
C ASN A 100 -1.04 15.26 21.94
N GLN A 101 -0.01 16.02 21.58
CA GLN A 101 1.10 15.54 20.77
C GLN A 101 1.84 14.36 21.41
N ASN A 102 1.99 14.37 22.74
CA ASN A 102 2.68 13.28 23.45
C ASN A 102 1.91 11.97 23.35
N LEU A 103 0.58 12.01 23.51
CA LEU A 103 -0.27 10.83 23.35
C LEU A 103 -0.21 10.31 21.90
N LEU A 104 -0.28 11.21 20.91
CA LEU A 104 -0.16 10.84 19.50
C LEU A 104 1.18 10.17 19.19
N ASN A 105 2.27 10.73 19.68
CA ASN A 105 3.61 10.15 19.52
C ASN A 105 3.70 8.78 20.18
N LEU A 106 3.20 8.63 21.40
CA LEU A 106 3.22 7.36 22.14
C LEU A 106 2.38 6.30 21.44
N VAL A 107 1.19 6.65 20.96
CA VAL A 107 0.33 5.73 20.17
C VAL A 107 1.02 5.31 18.88
N THR A 108 1.61 6.26 18.15
CA THR A 108 2.32 5.98 16.91
C THR A 108 3.49 5.03 17.13
N VAL A 109 4.29 5.27 18.18
CA VAL A 109 5.40 4.41 18.57
C VAL A 109 4.90 3.03 19.04
N GLY A 110 3.76 2.97 19.73
CA GLY A 110 3.12 1.71 20.13
C GLY A 110 2.68 0.88 18.92
N CYS A 111 2.08 1.51 17.91
CA CYS A 111 1.73 0.84 16.66
C CYS A 111 2.96 0.34 15.90
N LEU A 112 4.03 1.17 15.82
CA LEU A 112 5.29 0.78 15.21
C LEU A 112 5.94 -0.38 15.95
N SER A 113 5.91 -0.37 17.28
CA SER A 113 6.43 -1.45 18.13
C SER A 113 5.73 -2.77 17.86
N LEU A 114 4.40 -2.78 17.80
CA LEU A 114 3.63 -3.99 17.47
C LEU A 114 3.93 -4.51 16.07
N ALA A 115 3.99 -3.61 15.08
CA ALA A 115 4.32 -3.98 13.70
C ALA A 115 5.74 -4.56 13.59
N THR A 116 6.72 -3.97 14.27
CA THR A 116 8.10 -4.46 14.29
C THR A 116 8.19 -5.87 14.88
N LYS A 117 7.43 -6.16 15.94
CA LYS A 117 7.36 -7.51 16.52
C LYS A 117 6.80 -8.57 15.57
N LEU A 118 5.96 -8.14 14.62
CA LEU A 118 5.33 -9.04 13.65
C LEU A 118 6.16 -9.25 12.39
N GLU A 119 6.92 -8.22 11.96
CA GLU A 119 7.54 -8.20 10.63
C GLU A 119 9.07 -8.30 10.66
N GLU A 120 9.71 -7.97 11.79
CA GLU A 120 11.17 -7.95 11.86
C GLU A 120 11.71 -9.17 12.60
N ASN A 121 12.69 -9.86 12.00
CA ASN A 121 13.24 -11.10 12.52
C ASN A 121 14.32 -10.92 13.61
N ASN A 122 14.41 -9.77 14.26
CA ASN A 122 15.46 -9.47 15.23
C ASN A 122 15.15 -10.03 16.62
N CYS A 123 15.98 -10.96 17.10
CA CYS A 123 15.84 -11.64 18.38
C CYS A 123 15.92 -10.72 19.61
N ASN A 124 16.55 -9.54 19.51
CA ASN A 124 16.74 -8.59 20.63
C ASN A 124 15.88 -7.34 20.50
N TYR A 125 14.63 -7.55 20.15
CA TYR A 125 13.66 -6.48 19.87
C TYR A 125 13.59 -5.39 20.96
N ILE A 126 13.45 -5.76 22.24
CA ILE A 126 13.24 -4.80 23.33
C ILE A 126 14.44 -3.86 23.47
N SER A 127 15.67 -4.40 23.48
CA SER A 127 16.88 -3.59 23.58
C SER A 127 17.08 -2.69 22.37
N PHE A 128 16.87 -3.23 21.16
CA PHE A 128 16.95 -2.48 19.92
C PHE A 128 15.93 -1.35 19.88
N PHE A 129 14.66 -1.62 20.20
CA PHE A 129 13.61 -0.60 20.14
C PHE A 129 13.83 0.49 21.20
N THR A 130 14.21 0.10 22.42
CA THR A 130 14.53 1.05 23.48
C THR A 130 15.72 1.93 23.09
N GLU A 131 16.79 1.33 22.59
CA GLU A 131 18.01 2.05 22.23
C GLU A 131 17.83 2.97 21.01
N LYS A 132 17.13 2.52 19.97
CA LYS A 132 17.04 3.19 18.67
C LYS A 132 15.82 4.11 18.53
N VAL A 133 14.68 3.72 19.10
CA VAL A 133 13.43 4.47 18.94
C VAL A 133 13.16 5.39 20.13
N LEU A 134 13.20 4.86 21.35
CA LEU A 134 12.87 5.65 22.53
C LEU A 134 13.91 6.76 22.85
N ASN A 135 15.13 6.64 22.31
CA ASN A 135 16.15 7.68 22.43
C ASN A 135 16.01 8.82 21.38
N LEU A 136 15.06 8.72 20.45
CA LEU A 136 14.79 9.82 19.52
C LEU A 136 14.16 11.01 20.26
N PRO A 137 14.43 12.27 19.84
CA PRO A 137 14.00 13.48 20.56
C PRO A 137 12.51 13.51 20.92
N ASN A 138 11.66 13.05 20.03
CA ASN A 138 10.20 13.03 20.23
C ASN A 138 9.68 11.83 21.04
N CYS A 139 10.57 10.91 21.44
CA CYS A 139 10.24 9.68 22.17
C CYS A 139 10.89 9.61 23.55
N GLN A 140 11.86 10.47 23.86
CA GLN A 140 12.66 10.43 25.12
C GLN A 140 11.82 10.56 26.40
N ILE A 141 10.61 11.10 26.31
CA ILE A 141 9.69 11.26 27.42
C ILE A 141 8.96 9.97 27.79
N PHE A 142 9.06 8.92 26.97
CA PHE A 142 8.34 7.68 27.17
C PHE A 142 9.24 6.63 27.82
N SER A 143 8.71 5.98 28.85
CA SER A 143 9.36 4.80 29.43
C SER A 143 8.95 3.53 28.67
N VAL A 144 9.74 2.46 28.83
CA VAL A 144 9.37 1.12 28.33
C VAL A 144 8.03 0.66 28.91
N LYS A 145 7.73 1.08 30.15
CA LYS A 145 6.46 0.76 30.83
C LYS A 145 5.27 1.46 30.15
N ASP A 146 5.45 2.71 29.70
CA ASP A 146 4.41 3.46 29.00
C ASP A 146 4.16 2.84 27.63
N LEU A 147 5.21 2.46 26.93
CA LEU A 147 5.11 1.73 25.67
C LEU A 147 4.33 0.43 25.84
N ALA A 148 4.70 -0.40 26.81
CA ALA A 148 4.02 -1.69 27.07
C ALA A 148 2.53 -1.52 27.43
N LYS A 149 2.19 -0.47 28.20
CA LYS A 149 0.78 -0.15 28.49
C LYS A 149 0.02 0.27 27.24
N THR A 150 0.66 1.05 26.38
CA THR A 150 0.04 1.52 25.12
C THR A 150 -0.15 0.37 24.17
N GLU A 151 0.83 -0.49 23.97
CA GLU A 151 0.69 -1.73 23.19
C GLU A 151 -0.49 -2.56 23.66
N MET A 152 -0.60 -2.77 24.99
CA MET A 152 -1.71 -3.54 25.57
C MET A 152 -3.06 -2.84 25.34
N SER A 153 -3.11 -1.51 25.40
CA SER A 153 -4.33 -0.73 25.09
C SER A 153 -4.74 -0.91 23.63
N ILE A 154 -3.79 -0.81 22.69
CA ILE A 154 -4.00 -1.04 21.26
C ILE A 154 -4.54 -2.45 21.04
N LEU A 155 -3.86 -3.48 21.56
CA LEU A 155 -4.26 -4.86 21.40
C LEU A 155 -5.67 -5.13 21.92
N LYS A 156 -6.02 -4.61 23.12
CA LYS A 156 -7.36 -4.77 23.69
C LYS A 156 -8.44 -4.12 22.85
N LYS A 157 -8.23 -2.88 22.41
CA LYS A 157 -9.19 -2.14 21.56
C LYS A 157 -9.39 -2.84 20.21
N LEU A 158 -8.34 -3.35 19.60
CA LEU A 158 -8.38 -4.10 18.34
C LEU A 158 -8.71 -5.60 18.54
N LYS A 159 -9.11 -5.99 19.75
CA LYS A 159 -9.45 -7.40 20.09
C LYS A 159 -8.36 -8.38 19.68
N PHE A 160 -7.09 -7.97 19.86
CA PHE A 160 -5.89 -8.71 19.45
C PHE A 160 -5.78 -9.02 17.94
N LYS A 161 -6.60 -8.38 17.11
CA LYS A 161 -6.52 -8.50 15.66
C LYS A 161 -5.49 -7.50 15.12
N THR A 162 -4.27 -7.94 14.88
CA THR A 162 -3.16 -7.11 14.35
C THR A 162 -2.49 -7.74 13.13
N ASN A 163 -2.82 -8.99 12.81
CA ASN A 163 -2.25 -9.70 11.66
C ASN A 163 -3.06 -9.40 10.38
N TYR A 164 -3.06 -8.14 9.96
CA TYR A 164 -3.73 -7.70 8.75
C TYR A 164 -2.90 -7.98 7.50
N SER A 165 -3.57 -8.25 6.40
CA SER A 165 -2.93 -8.28 5.08
C SER A 165 -2.60 -6.86 4.61
N THR A 166 -1.36 -6.63 4.19
CA THR A 166 -0.89 -5.33 3.71
C THR A 166 -0.91 -5.26 2.18
N CYS A 167 -0.94 -4.06 1.61
CA CYS A 167 -0.82 -3.89 0.17
C CYS A 167 0.49 -4.47 -0.40
N VAL A 168 1.55 -4.54 0.40
CA VAL A 168 2.83 -5.16 0.00
C VAL A 168 2.68 -6.68 -0.18
N SER A 169 1.90 -7.35 0.67
CA SER A 169 1.60 -8.78 0.52
C SER A 169 0.84 -9.07 -0.78
N PHE A 170 -0.11 -8.21 -1.15
CA PHE A 170 -0.81 -8.32 -2.43
C PHE A 170 0.10 -8.01 -3.62
N ASN A 171 0.99 -7.02 -3.51
CA ASN A 171 1.97 -6.72 -4.56
C ASN A 171 2.88 -7.92 -4.87
N GLU A 172 3.24 -8.69 -3.86
CA GLU A 172 4.00 -9.92 -4.04
C GLU A 172 3.27 -10.93 -4.92
N ILE A 173 1.94 -11.07 -4.74
CA ILE A 173 1.12 -11.96 -5.56
C ILE A 173 1.04 -11.44 -6.99
N PHE A 174 0.75 -10.15 -7.20
CA PHE A 174 0.69 -9.56 -8.54
C PHE A 174 2.01 -9.73 -9.28
N TYR A 175 3.12 -9.56 -8.57
CA TYR A 175 4.45 -9.77 -9.13
C TYR A 175 4.69 -11.24 -9.51
N LYS A 176 4.28 -12.21 -8.68
CA LYS A 176 4.42 -13.63 -8.99
C LYS A 176 3.58 -14.02 -10.20
N ILE A 177 2.33 -13.56 -10.27
CA ILE A 177 1.46 -13.76 -11.43
C ILE A 177 2.09 -13.12 -12.67
N PHE A 178 2.59 -11.90 -12.58
CA PHE A 178 3.29 -11.24 -13.67
C PHE A 178 4.49 -12.05 -14.16
N LYS A 179 5.26 -12.62 -13.24
CA LYS A 179 6.41 -13.45 -13.55
C LYS A 179 6.06 -14.70 -14.35
N GLU A 180 4.92 -15.32 -14.09
CA GLU A 180 4.43 -16.48 -14.83
C GLU A 180 4.04 -16.16 -16.28
N PHE A 181 3.53 -14.96 -16.53
CA PHE A 181 3.12 -14.52 -17.86
C PHE A 181 4.27 -14.02 -18.74
N GLU A 182 5.28 -13.41 -18.15
CA GLU A 182 6.37 -12.70 -18.83
C GLU A 182 7.72 -13.43 -18.70
N ILE A 183 7.87 -14.58 -19.32
CA ILE A 183 9.03 -15.50 -19.16
C ILE A 183 10.37 -14.88 -19.61
N LYS A 184 10.39 -13.81 -20.41
CA LYS A 184 11.58 -13.39 -21.17
C LYS A 184 12.31 -12.12 -20.74
N ASN A 185 11.83 -11.36 -19.75
CA ASN A 185 12.45 -10.06 -19.41
C ASN A 185 13.20 -10.03 -18.07
N ASN A 186 14.48 -9.65 -18.11
CA ASN A 186 15.37 -9.54 -16.94
C ASN A 186 15.01 -8.40 -15.96
N ASN A 187 14.05 -7.51 -16.29
CA ASN A 187 13.71 -6.30 -15.52
C ASN A 187 12.64 -6.53 -14.42
N LYS A 188 12.33 -7.78 -14.09
CA LYS A 188 11.20 -8.13 -13.21
C LYS A 188 11.30 -7.60 -11.78
N ILE A 189 12.49 -7.66 -11.16
CA ILE A 189 12.73 -7.19 -9.78
C ILE A 189 12.46 -5.69 -9.66
N TYR A 190 12.77 -4.96 -10.72
CA TYR A 190 12.58 -3.50 -10.77
C TYR A 190 11.10 -3.10 -10.67
N ILE A 191 10.18 -3.85 -11.32
CA ILE A 191 8.74 -3.57 -11.29
C ILE A 191 8.16 -3.69 -9.89
N LYS A 192 8.50 -4.76 -9.16
CA LYS A 192 8.06 -4.93 -7.78
C LYS A 192 8.45 -3.73 -6.92
N LYS A 193 9.73 -3.34 -7.00
CA LYS A 193 10.29 -2.23 -6.23
C LYS A 193 9.68 -0.87 -6.62
N LEU A 194 9.37 -0.67 -7.89
CA LEU A 194 8.69 0.54 -8.35
C LEU A 194 7.25 0.63 -7.81
N ALA A 195 6.51 -0.46 -7.86
CA ALA A 195 5.17 -0.50 -7.27
C ALA A 195 5.22 -0.21 -5.77
N GLU A 196 6.19 -0.76 -5.05
CA GLU A 196 6.43 -0.47 -3.63
C GLU A 196 6.74 1.01 -3.39
N ASN A 197 7.56 1.64 -4.22
CA ASN A 197 7.84 3.08 -4.12
C ASN A 197 6.57 3.92 -4.35
N ILE A 198 5.77 3.59 -5.36
CA ILE A 198 4.48 4.26 -5.61
C ILE A 198 3.55 4.10 -4.39
N MET A 199 3.50 2.93 -3.76
CA MET A 199 2.72 2.71 -2.54
C MET A 199 3.20 3.61 -1.39
N ILE A 200 4.52 3.70 -1.16
CA ILE A 200 5.11 4.54 -0.11
C ILE A 200 4.81 6.02 -0.36
N GLU A 201 4.87 6.48 -1.59
CA GLU A 201 4.56 7.87 -1.96
C GLU A 201 3.10 8.22 -1.67
N ASN A 202 2.19 7.28 -1.89
CA ASN A 202 0.74 7.50 -1.78
C ASN A 202 0.12 7.05 -0.43
N ILE A 203 0.90 6.55 0.53
CA ILE A 203 0.37 6.03 1.81
C ILE A 203 -0.36 7.10 2.64
N THR A 204 0.01 8.38 2.47
CA THR A 204 -0.66 9.52 3.10
C THR A 204 -1.77 10.11 2.25
N ASP A 205 -2.00 9.57 1.06
CA ASP A 205 -3.09 10.03 0.21
C ASP A 205 -4.43 9.50 0.72
N ILE A 206 -5.46 10.29 0.54
CA ILE A 206 -6.84 9.91 0.88
C ILE A 206 -7.28 8.64 0.14
N SER A 207 -6.73 8.41 -1.04
CA SER A 207 -6.97 7.21 -1.83
C SER A 207 -6.50 5.92 -1.15
N TYR A 208 -5.43 5.97 -0.37
CA TYR A 208 -4.97 4.81 0.41
C TYR A 208 -6.03 4.39 1.44
N ILE A 209 -6.61 5.37 2.15
CA ILE A 209 -7.59 5.11 3.21
C ILE A 209 -8.91 4.57 2.64
N PHE A 210 -9.31 5.04 1.45
CA PHE A 210 -10.60 4.73 0.84
C PHE A 210 -10.63 3.44 0.03
N ASN A 211 -9.49 2.79 -0.16
CA ASN A 211 -9.40 1.53 -0.89
C ASN A 211 -8.99 0.38 0.02
N THR A 212 -9.44 -0.82 -0.32
CA THR A 212 -8.91 -2.04 0.30
C THR A 212 -7.43 -2.18 -0.04
N GLN A 213 -6.67 -2.88 0.80
CA GLN A 213 -5.23 -3.07 0.59
C GLN A 213 -4.93 -3.78 -0.72
N SER A 214 -5.76 -4.77 -1.09
CA SER A 214 -5.65 -5.49 -2.37
C SER A 214 -5.85 -4.58 -3.56
N TYR A 215 -6.87 -3.70 -3.50
CA TYR A 215 -7.19 -2.81 -4.61
C TYR A 215 -6.17 -1.66 -4.73
N PHE A 216 -5.75 -1.06 -3.63
CA PHE A 216 -4.69 -0.06 -3.63
C PHE A 216 -3.38 -0.63 -4.20
N SER A 217 -3.01 -1.83 -3.77
CA SER A 217 -1.85 -2.55 -4.32
C SER A 217 -1.97 -2.78 -5.83
N PHE A 218 -3.16 -3.22 -6.29
CA PHE A 218 -3.42 -3.43 -7.71
C PHE A 218 -3.27 -2.13 -8.52
N LEU A 219 -3.76 -1.00 -8.00
CA LEU A 219 -3.64 0.29 -8.68
C LEU A 219 -2.18 0.74 -8.82
N CYS A 220 -1.38 0.61 -7.76
CA CYS A 220 0.05 0.94 -7.81
C CYS A 220 0.81 0.02 -8.78
N PHE A 221 0.47 -1.28 -8.78
CA PHE A 221 1.04 -2.24 -9.72
C PHE A 221 0.64 -1.93 -11.17
N LYS A 222 -0.63 -1.62 -11.42
CA LYS A 222 -1.15 -1.19 -12.72
C LYS A 222 -0.42 0.06 -13.24
N GLU A 223 -0.24 1.08 -12.40
CA GLU A 223 0.50 2.29 -12.76
C GLU A 223 1.93 1.95 -13.18
N THR A 224 2.59 1.08 -12.43
CA THR A 224 3.95 0.61 -12.75
C THR A 224 4.00 -0.08 -14.09
N ILE A 225 3.08 -1.02 -14.37
CA ILE A 225 3.04 -1.75 -15.64
C ILE A 225 2.75 -0.79 -16.81
N ASN A 226 1.80 0.12 -16.66
CA ASN A 226 1.47 1.09 -17.70
C ASN A 226 2.66 1.98 -18.07
N LYS A 227 3.40 2.45 -17.08
CA LYS A 227 4.56 3.30 -17.27
C LYS A 227 5.70 2.61 -18.01
N TYR A 228 5.90 1.32 -17.78
CA TYR A 228 7.08 0.60 -18.30
C TYR A 228 6.80 -0.36 -19.44
N TYR A 229 5.56 -0.86 -19.57
CA TYR A 229 5.23 -1.90 -20.55
C TYR A 229 4.17 -1.48 -21.56
N GLN A 230 3.43 -0.40 -21.33
CA GLN A 230 2.34 0.10 -22.20
C GLN A 230 1.34 -1.02 -22.62
N ASN A 231 1.20 -2.07 -21.80
CA ASN A 231 0.40 -3.23 -22.13
C ASN A 231 -0.83 -3.36 -21.23
N ASN A 232 -1.91 -2.66 -21.61
CA ASN A 232 -3.17 -2.66 -20.87
C ASN A 232 -3.86 -4.04 -20.82
N ASN A 233 -3.66 -4.89 -21.82
CA ASN A 233 -4.34 -6.20 -21.91
C ASN A 233 -3.89 -7.14 -20.79
N PHE A 234 -2.63 -7.06 -20.39
CA PHE A 234 -2.08 -7.87 -19.31
C PHE A 234 -2.72 -7.50 -17.95
N ILE A 235 -2.90 -6.23 -17.69
CA ILE A 235 -3.52 -5.72 -16.47
C ILE A 235 -4.97 -6.19 -16.35
N LEU A 236 -5.72 -6.14 -17.46
CA LEU A 236 -7.10 -6.62 -17.49
C LEU A 236 -7.18 -8.13 -17.20
N ARG A 237 -6.21 -8.90 -17.65
CA ARG A 237 -6.14 -10.36 -17.38
C ARG A 237 -5.87 -10.65 -15.90
N ILE A 238 -4.94 -9.94 -15.25
CA ILE A 238 -4.72 -10.10 -13.80
C ILE A 238 -5.98 -9.70 -13.04
N TYR A 239 -6.60 -8.59 -13.42
CA TYR A 239 -7.80 -8.12 -12.76
C TYR A 239 -8.93 -9.14 -12.83
N SER A 240 -9.26 -9.64 -14.04
CA SER A 240 -10.31 -10.64 -14.21
C SER A 240 -9.98 -11.93 -13.45
N PHE A 241 -8.73 -12.36 -13.45
CA PHE A 241 -8.30 -13.56 -12.75
C PHE A 241 -8.49 -13.49 -11.23
N LEU A 242 -8.21 -12.33 -10.63
CA LEU A 242 -8.20 -12.17 -9.16
C LEU A 242 -9.48 -11.54 -8.57
N PHE A 243 -10.14 -10.68 -9.32
CA PHE A 243 -11.27 -9.88 -8.82
C PHE A 243 -12.62 -10.23 -9.48
N ASP A 244 -12.64 -11.22 -10.40
CA ASP A 244 -13.85 -11.56 -11.19
C ASP A 244 -14.91 -12.29 -10.35
N ASN A 245 -15.42 -11.55 -9.35
CA ASN A 245 -16.73 -11.77 -8.77
C ASN A 245 -17.58 -10.52 -9.05
N LYS A 246 -18.52 -10.64 -9.92
CA LYS A 246 -19.38 -9.74 -10.67
C LYS A 246 -19.92 -8.43 -10.08
N ASN A 247 -19.53 -7.96 -8.89
CA ASN A 247 -20.31 -6.95 -8.18
C ASN A 247 -19.65 -5.60 -7.84
N ASN A 248 -18.40 -5.26 -8.25
CA ASN A 248 -17.73 -4.08 -7.73
C ASN A 248 -17.13 -3.11 -8.76
N PHE A 249 -17.64 -3.06 -9.98
CA PHE A 249 -17.06 -2.18 -11.03
C PHE A 249 -17.48 -0.70 -10.97
N SER A 250 -18.57 -0.35 -10.29
CA SER A 250 -19.20 0.98 -10.42
C SER A 250 -18.70 2.07 -9.46
N GLU A 251 -17.99 1.75 -8.39
CA GLU A 251 -17.61 2.76 -7.39
C GLU A 251 -16.24 3.42 -7.60
N ASN A 252 -15.44 2.96 -8.56
CA ASN A 252 -14.02 3.30 -8.64
C ASN A 252 -13.60 4.21 -9.81
N GLU A 253 -14.50 4.69 -10.65
CA GLU A 253 -14.17 5.68 -11.73
C GLU A 253 -13.57 6.98 -11.18
N TYR A 254 -13.97 7.38 -9.98
CA TYR A 254 -13.50 8.62 -9.36
C TYR A 254 -11.99 8.60 -9.04
N PHE A 255 -11.47 7.42 -8.67
CA PHE A 255 -10.06 7.26 -8.31
C PHE A 255 -9.15 7.21 -9.54
N ILE A 256 -9.56 6.51 -10.59
CA ILE A 256 -8.82 6.46 -11.86
C ILE A 256 -8.65 7.88 -12.43
N THR A 257 -9.68 8.71 -12.30
CA THR A 257 -9.66 10.11 -12.75
C THR A 257 -8.71 10.98 -11.91
N SER A 258 -8.60 10.73 -10.60
CA SER A 258 -7.71 11.48 -9.70
C SER A 258 -6.23 11.12 -9.89
N LEU A 259 -5.91 9.85 -10.08
CA LEU A 259 -4.56 9.38 -10.40
C LEU A 259 -4.10 9.91 -11.76
N ASN A 260 -4.94 9.83 -12.79
CA ASN A 260 -4.61 10.36 -14.12
C ASN A 260 -4.38 11.88 -14.08
N LYS A 261 -5.09 12.64 -13.24
CA LYS A 261 -4.83 14.09 -13.05
C LYS A 261 -3.47 14.37 -12.38
N LYS A 262 -3.03 13.53 -11.43
CA LYS A 262 -1.71 13.68 -10.77
C LYS A 262 -0.56 13.30 -11.71
N ILE A 263 -0.70 12.24 -12.49
CA ILE A 263 0.29 11.78 -13.48
C ILE A 263 0.54 12.91 -14.50
N ASN A 264 -0.52 13.47 -15.08
CA ASN A 264 -0.42 14.57 -16.04
C ASN A 264 0.18 15.86 -15.44
N LYS A 265 0.06 16.06 -14.12
CA LYS A 265 0.66 17.21 -13.42
C LYS A 265 2.16 17.01 -13.16
N ASN A 266 2.59 15.77 -12.87
CA ASN A 266 3.99 15.42 -12.67
C ASN A 266 4.77 15.38 -14.00
N GLU A 267 4.18 14.92 -15.08
CA GLU A 267 4.79 14.96 -16.40
C GLU A 267 5.00 16.40 -16.90
N LYS A 268 4.06 17.33 -16.63
CA LYS A 268 4.25 18.75 -16.92
C LYS A 268 5.36 19.40 -16.10
N ASN A 269 5.57 18.97 -14.86
CA ASN A 269 6.64 19.49 -14.00
C ASN A 269 8.02 18.92 -14.38
N SER A 270 8.11 17.67 -14.82
CA SER A 270 9.36 17.07 -15.28
C SER A 270 9.84 17.63 -16.63
N SER A 271 8.93 18.01 -17.51
CA SER A 271 9.28 18.68 -18.79
C SER A 271 9.75 20.13 -18.60
N LEU A 272 9.35 20.81 -17.51
CA LEU A 272 9.81 22.16 -17.17
C LEU A 272 11.23 22.19 -16.56
N ILE A 273 11.65 21.13 -15.91
CA ILE A 273 12.99 21.02 -15.30
C ILE A 273 14.07 20.76 -16.37
N THR A 274 13.73 20.13 -17.48
CA THR A 274 14.69 19.84 -18.59
C THR A 274 15.00 21.05 -19.46
N ILE A 275 14.25 22.15 -19.34
CA ILE A 275 14.44 23.37 -20.16
C ILE A 275 15.32 24.42 -19.44
N GLN A 276 15.63 24.25 -18.15
CA GLN A 276 16.45 25.21 -17.38
C GLN A 276 17.92 24.80 -17.19
N THR A 277 18.38 23.74 -17.84
CA THR A 277 19.78 23.29 -17.81
C THR A 277 20.40 23.17 -19.21
N LEU A 278 20.12 24.15 -20.08
CA LEU A 278 20.91 24.41 -21.31
C LEU A 278 21.38 25.85 -21.33
#